data_895d5b90d3fd80392f7785076ffce1af
#
_entry.id   895d5b90d3fd80392f7785076ffce1af
#
_cell.length_a   1.000
_cell.length_b   1.000
_cell.length_c   1.000
_cell.angle_alpha   90.00
_cell.angle_beta   90.00
_cell.angle_gamma   90.00
#
_symmetry.space_group_name_H-M   'P 1'
#
loop_
_entity.id
_entity.type
_entity.pdbx_description
1 polymer ?
#
loop_
_entity_poly.entity_id
_entity_poly.type
_entity_poly.pdbx_seq_one_letter_code
_entity_poly.pdbx_strand_id
1 'polypeptide(L)'
;MGLQNFEEYQVCAITVGVVGDICRALDEKVLPFCDGIMTHLLKNLSSSQLHRSVKPPIFSCFGDIALAIGENFEKYLMYAMPMLQGAAELSAQAANQDDEVIEYYNQLRIGILEAYSGIFQGFKNKKSDLMVPYASHILQFLESVCADMYRYCFEIHSFCRICLT
;
A
#
# COMPACT_ATOMS: atom_id res chain seq x y z
N MET A 1 -0.93 7.68 19.96
CA MET A 1 0.11 6.91 20.67
C MET A 1 0.57 5.71 19.85
N GLY A 2 -0.30 4.80 19.43
CA GLY A 2 0.08 3.56 18.73
C GLY A 2 0.91 3.75 17.45
N LEU A 3 0.63 4.80 16.65
CA LEU A 3 1.36 5.07 15.40
C LEU A 3 2.85 5.47 15.60
N GLN A 4 3.23 5.86 16.80
CA GLN A 4 4.60 6.27 17.14
C GLN A 4 5.31 5.28 18.08
N ASN A 5 4.67 4.17 18.42
CA ASN A 5 5.27 3.13 19.26
C ASN A 5 6.00 2.12 18.39
N PHE A 6 7.30 2.35 18.19
CA PHE A 6 8.15 1.49 17.36
C PHE A 6 8.52 0.16 18.03
N GLU A 7 8.46 0.07 19.36
CA GLU A 7 8.75 -1.15 20.09
C GLU A 7 7.61 -2.17 19.99
N GLU A 8 6.35 -1.68 19.88
CA GLU A 8 5.15 -2.50 19.73
C GLU A 8 4.57 -2.37 18.33
N TYR A 9 5.34 -2.76 17.32
CA TYR A 9 4.95 -2.61 15.92
C TYR A 9 3.60 -3.25 15.56
N GLN A 10 3.20 -4.32 16.26
CA GLN A 10 1.89 -4.95 16.04
C GLN A 10 0.74 -4.01 16.43
N VAL A 11 0.89 -3.32 17.57
CA VAL A 11 -0.08 -2.30 18.00
C VAL A 11 -0.13 -1.15 16.99
N CYS A 12 1.03 -0.73 16.47
CA CYS A 12 1.10 0.29 15.42
C CYS A 12 0.35 -0.16 14.16
N ALA A 13 0.60 -1.38 13.68
CA ALA A 13 -0.03 -1.92 12.48
C ALA A 13 -1.57 -1.99 12.62
N ILE A 14 -2.05 -2.52 13.75
CA ILE A 14 -3.50 -2.58 14.04
C ILE A 14 -4.09 -1.18 14.16
N THR A 15 -3.40 -0.25 14.82
CA THR A 15 -3.87 1.14 14.96
C THR A 15 -4.04 1.82 13.60
N VAL A 16 -3.12 1.59 12.67
CA VAL A 16 -3.24 2.10 11.29
C VAL A 16 -4.46 1.51 10.59
N GLY A 17 -4.70 0.20 10.72
CA GLY A 17 -5.90 -0.45 10.17
C GLY A 17 -7.19 0.19 10.71
N VAL A 18 -7.27 0.39 12.03
CA VAL A 18 -8.43 1.06 12.66
C VAL A 18 -8.61 2.49 12.13
N VAL A 19 -7.53 3.22 11.89
CA VAL A 19 -7.62 4.57 11.27
C VAL A 19 -8.23 4.49 9.88
N GLY A 20 -7.83 3.51 9.06
CA GLY A 20 -8.44 3.26 7.75
C GLY A 20 -9.94 2.96 7.85
N ASP A 21 -10.34 2.08 8.76
CA ASP A 21 -11.75 1.75 9.03
C ASP A 21 -12.56 2.99 9.43
N ILE A 22 -12.01 3.83 10.30
CA ILE A 22 -12.64 5.09 10.71
C ILE A 22 -12.82 6.03 9.51
N CYS A 23 -11.80 6.16 8.65
CA CYS A 23 -11.89 6.99 7.46
C CYS A 23 -13.03 6.50 6.54
N ARG A 24 -13.12 5.21 6.28
CA ARG A 24 -14.21 4.63 5.49
C ARG A 24 -15.60 4.84 6.13
N ALA A 25 -15.69 4.70 7.46
CA ALA A 25 -16.96 4.84 8.18
C ALA A 25 -17.45 6.30 8.27
N LEU A 26 -16.53 7.26 8.36
CA LEU A 26 -16.87 8.68 8.48
C LEU A 26 -17.04 9.38 7.13
N ASP A 27 -16.48 8.80 6.07
CA ASP A 27 -16.51 9.37 4.73
C ASP A 27 -15.98 10.83 4.73
N GLU A 28 -16.56 11.75 4.01
CA GLU A 28 -16.11 13.17 3.97
C GLU A 28 -16.01 13.85 5.36
N LYS A 29 -16.70 13.32 6.37
CA LYS A 29 -16.64 13.85 7.74
C LYS A 29 -15.25 13.70 8.38
N VAL A 30 -14.38 12.86 7.85
CA VAL A 30 -13.01 12.70 8.33
C VAL A 30 -12.07 13.83 7.88
N LEU A 31 -12.50 14.64 6.91
CA LEU A 31 -11.71 15.70 6.27
C LEU A 31 -10.98 16.63 7.25
N PRO A 32 -11.60 17.11 8.36
CA PRO A 32 -10.92 17.97 9.33
C PRO A 32 -9.74 17.30 10.05
N PHE A 33 -9.67 15.99 10.05
CA PHE A 33 -8.65 15.22 10.75
C PHE A 33 -7.54 14.69 9.79
N CYS A 34 -7.78 14.75 8.47
CA CYS A 34 -6.89 14.15 7.48
C CYS A 34 -5.48 14.73 7.49
N ASP A 35 -5.30 16.03 7.71
CA ASP A 35 -3.96 16.64 7.76
C ASP A 35 -3.12 16.05 8.89
N GLY A 36 -3.73 15.87 10.07
CA GLY A 36 -3.07 15.23 11.22
C GLY A 36 -2.76 13.75 10.96
N ILE A 37 -3.73 13.01 10.43
CA ILE A 37 -3.57 11.59 10.10
C ILE A 37 -2.43 11.41 9.07
N MET A 38 -2.49 12.10 7.94
CA MET A 38 -1.50 12.02 6.88
C MET A 38 -0.10 12.40 7.35
N THR A 39 0.02 13.47 8.16
CA THR A 39 1.31 13.88 8.73
C THR A 39 1.92 12.76 9.57
N HIS A 40 1.13 12.07 10.40
CA HIS A 40 1.62 10.95 11.21
C HIS A 40 2.00 9.74 10.35
N LEU A 41 1.20 9.38 9.36
CA LEU A 41 1.48 8.25 8.47
C LEU A 41 2.77 8.47 7.66
N LEU A 42 2.92 9.66 7.06
CA LEU A 42 4.10 10.04 6.28
C LEU A 42 5.37 10.09 7.14
N LYS A 43 5.26 10.65 8.36
CA LYS A 43 6.37 10.68 9.32
C LYS A 43 6.80 9.27 9.72
N ASN A 44 5.86 8.36 9.95
CA ASN A 44 6.19 6.97 10.26
C ASN A 44 6.91 6.29 9.11
N LEU A 45 6.42 6.44 7.85
CA LEU A 45 7.09 5.86 6.67
C LEU A 45 8.50 6.39 6.47
N SER A 46 8.77 7.65 6.84
CA SER A 46 10.10 8.28 6.74
C SER A 46 11.04 7.87 7.87
N SER A 47 10.54 7.18 8.90
CA SER A 47 11.37 6.75 10.03
C SER A 47 12.16 5.49 9.69
N SER A 48 13.48 5.53 9.90
CA SER A 48 14.35 4.35 9.78
C SER A 48 14.11 3.28 10.86
N GLN A 49 13.39 3.65 11.92
CA GLN A 49 13.07 2.74 13.03
C GLN A 49 11.72 2.05 12.89
N LEU A 50 10.93 2.42 11.88
CA LEU A 50 9.64 1.78 11.65
C LEU A 50 9.83 0.31 11.26
N HIS A 51 9.20 -0.58 12.03
CA HIS A 51 9.21 -1.99 11.69
C HIS A 51 8.52 -2.23 10.33
N ARG A 52 9.14 -3.08 9.48
CA ARG A 52 8.67 -3.31 8.11
C ARG A 52 7.18 -3.69 8.01
N SER A 53 6.67 -4.48 8.98
CA SER A 53 5.27 -4.94 9.00
C SER A 53 4.22 -3.83 9.17
N VAL A 54 4.63 -2.61 9.56
CA VAL A 54 3.72 -1.47 9.69
C VAL A 54 3.54 -0.74 8.35
N LYS A 55 4.45 -0.89 7.40
CA LYS A 55 4.40 -0.20 6.10
C LYS A 55 3.19 -0.60 5.24
N PRO A 56 2.87 -1.90 5.06
CA PRO A 56 1.71 -2.30 4.27
C PRO A 56 0.40 -1.66 4.73
N PRO A 57 0.00 -1.76 6.03
CA PRO A 57 -1.23 -1.10 6.49
C PRO A 57 -1.21 0.43 6.35
N ILE A 58 -0.05 1.09 6.38
CA ILE A 58 0.01 2.54 6.11
C ILE A 58 -0.36 2.83 4.65
N PHE A 59 0.12 2.03 3.70
CA PHE A 59 -0.25 2.21 2.29
C PHE A 59 -1.73 1.92 2.06
N SER A 60 -2.27 0.84 2.62
CA SER A 60 -3.73 0.57 2.58
C SER A 60 -4.54 1.75 3.11
N CYS A 61 -4.10 2.34 4.23
CA CYS A 61 -4.76 3.49 4.84
C CYS A 61 -4.74 4.75 3.93
N PHE A 62 -3.73 4.93 3.08
CA PHE A 62 -3.77 6.00 2.06
C PHE A 62 -4.93 5.80 1.07
N GLY A 63 -5.19 4.56 0.67
CA GLY A 63 -6.33 4.22 -0.18
C GLY A 63 -7.66 4.51 0.50
N ASP A 64 -7.80 4.13 1.77
CA ASP A 64 -9.01 4.37 2.56
C ASP A 64 -9.30 5.86 2.73
N ILE A 65 -8.25 6.65 3.01
CA ILE A 65 -8.37 8.11 3.12
C ILE A 65 -8.77 8.69 1.76
N ALA A 66 -8.09 8.31 0.68
CA ALA A 66 -8.38 8.82 -0.66
C ALA A 66 -9.82 8.50 -1.09
N LEU A 67 -10.29 7.28 -0.80
CA LEU A 67 -11.67 6.88 -1.08
C LEU A 67 -12.68 7.73 -0.28
N ALA A 68 -12.39 7.99 1.01
CA ALA A 68 -13.29 8.73 1.90
C ALA A 68 -13.39 10.21 1.53
N ILE A 69 -12.27 10.88 1.21
CA ILE A 69 -12.26 12.34 0.97
C ILE A 69 -12.27 12.73 -0.51
N GLY A 70 -12.20 11.74 -1.40
CA GLY A 70 -12.31 11.94 -2.84
C GLY A 70 -11.26 12.91 -3.39
N GLU A 71 -11.70 13.90 -4.18
CA GLU A 71 -10.83 14.90 -4.80
C GLU A 71 -9.98 15.72 -3.83
N ASN A 72 -10.36 15.79 -2.55
CA ASN A 72 -9.58 16.47 -1.52
C ASN A 72 -8.25 15.77 -1.20
N PHE A 73 -8.06 14.53 -1.67
CA PHE A 73 -6.79 13.81 -1.54
C PHE A 73 -5.67 14.39 -2.43
N GLU A 74 -6.00 15.23 -3.42
CA GLU A 74 -5.02 15.85 -4.33
C GLU A 74 -3.82 16.48 -3.59
N LYS A 75 -4.07 17.19 -2.49
CA LYS A 75 -3.02 17.87 -1.70
C LYS A 75 -1.98 16.91 -1.08
N TYR A 76 -2.32 15.63 -0.94
CA TYR A 76 -1.42 14.61 -0.39
C TYR A 76 -0.70 13.81 -1.48
N LEU A 77 -1.16 13.90 -2.73
CA LEU A 77 -0.68 13.08 -3.83
C LEU A 77 0.83 13.22 -4.05
N MET A 78 1.34 14.46 -3.97
CA MET A 78 2.77 14.74 -4.12
C MET A 78 3.67 14.08 -3.07
N TYR A 79 3.10 13.68 -1.93
CA TYR A 79 3.83 12.99 -0.86
C TYR A 79 3.59 11.48 -0.90
N ALA A 80 2.36 11.06 -1.14
CA ALA A 80 1.98 9.64 -1.13
C ALA A 80 2.55 8.88 -2.33
N MET A 81 2.49 9.47 -3.53
CA MET A 81 2.90 8.79 -4.76
C MET A 81 4.38 8.42 -4.80
N PRO A 82 5.34 9.28 -4.43
CA PRO A 82 6.75 8.88 -4.39
C PRO A 82 7.02 7.74 -3.40
N MET A 83 6.30 7.69 -2.28
CA MET A 83 6.45 6.60 -1.30
C MET A 83 5.89 5.29 -1.82
N LEU A 84 4.74 5.32 -2.51
CA LEU A 84 4.17 4.16 -3.17
C LEU A 84 5.08 3.63 -4.29
N GLN A 85 5.65 4.50 -5.11
CA GLN A 85 6.59 4.13 -6.17
C GLN A 85 7.84 3.46 -5.60
N GLY A 86 8.48 4.08 -4.59
CA GLY A 86 9.66 3.49 -3.96
C GLY A 86 9.37 2.15 -3.29
N ALA A 87 8.19 1.96 -2.70
CA ALA A 87 7.78 0.69 -2.14
C ALA A 87 7.49 -0.37 -3.23
N ALA A 88 6.92 0.03 -4.37
CA ALA A 88 6.69 -0.84 -5.51
C ALA A 88 8.01 -1.36 -6.09
N GLU A 89 9.00 -0.49 -6.29
CA GLU A 89 10.35 -0.85 -6.76
C GLU A 89 11.05 -1.82 -5.79
N LEU A 90 10.94 -1.57 -4.46
CA LEU A 90 11.46 -2.47 -3.43
C LEU A 90 10.82 -3.86 -3.53
N SER A 91 9.52 -3.92 -3.71
CA SER A 91 8.79 -5.19 -3.77
C SER A 91 9.12 -6.04 -4.99
N ALA A 92 9.63 -5.43 -6.07
CA ALA A 92 10.09 -6.13 -7.26
C ALA A 92 11.41 -6.91 -7.04
N GLN A 93 12.16 -6.63 -5.96
CA GLN A 93 13.43 -7.28 -5.62
C GLN A 93 13.26 -8.59 -4.82
N ALA A 94 12.04 -9.09 -4.68
CA ALA A 94 11.72 -10.24 -3.83
C ALA A 94 12.24 -11.61 -4.34
N ALA A 95 12.84 -11.68 -5.51
CA ALA A 95 13.33 -12.93 -6.08
C ALA A 95 14.48 -13.53 -5.24
N ASN A 96 14.37 -14.82 -4.91
CA ASN A 96 15.37 -15.61 -4.16
C ASN A 96 15.58 -15.20 -2.68
N GLN A 97 14.53 -14.79 -2.00
CA GLN A 97 14.54 -14.46 -0.57
C GLN A 97 13.91 -15.59 0.27
N ASP A 98 14.10 -15.53 1.60
CA ASP A 98 13.43 -16.42 2.55
C ASP A 98 11.91 -16.24 2.55
N ASP A 99 11.16 -17.28 2.91
CA ASP A 99 9.69 -17.29 2.91
C ASP A 99 9.08 -16.11 3.70
N GLU A 100 9.68 -15.74 4.83
CA GLU A 100 9.22 -14.59 5.64
C GLU A 100 9.37 -13.26 4.90
N VAL A 101 10.43 -13.12 4.11
CA VAL A 101 10.69 -11.92 3.31
C VAL A 101 9.73 -11.87 2.11
N ILE A 102 9.47 -13.02 1.48
CA ILE A 102 8.49 -13.13 0.40
C ILE A 102 7.10 -12.75 0.89
N GLU A 103 6.67 -13.26 2.06
CA GLU A 103 5.38 -12.90 2.65
C GLU A 103 5.28 -11.40 2.94
N TYR A 104 6.34 -10.79 3.48
CA TYR A 104 6.38 -9.34 3.68
C TYR A 104 6.19 -8.57 2.37
N TYR A 105 6.88 -8.95 1.30
CA TYR A 105 6.73 -8.27 0.00
C TYR A 105 5.33 -8.48 -0.60
N ASN A 106 4.70 -9.62 -0.39
CA ASN A 106 3.34 -9.86 -0.81
C ASN A 106 2.36 -8.94 -0.06
N GLN A 107 2.50 -8.81 1.26
CA GLN A 107 1.72 -7.87 2.06
C GLN A 107 1.95 -6.41 1.62
N LEU A 108 3.20 -6.06 1.30
CA LEU A 108 3.54 -4.74 0.78
C LEU A 108 2.85 -4.45 -0.55
N ARG A 109 2.87 -5.41 -1.48
CA ARG A 109 2.18 -5.31 -2.78
C ARG A 109 0.67 -5.14 -2.61
N ILE A 110 0.05 -5.88 -1.68
CA ILE A 110 -1.37 -5.74 -1.35
C ILE A 110 -1.66 -4.30 -0.90
N GLY A 111 -0.93 -3.78 0.08
CA GLY A 111 -1.13 -2.41 0.55
C GLY A 111 -0.95 -1.34 -0.53
N ILE A 112 0.03 -1.52 -1.43
CA ILE A 112 0.24 -0.61 -2.58
C ILE A 112 -0.95 -0.67 -3.56
N LEU A 113 -1.45 -1.88 -3.87
CA LEU A 113 -2.59 -2.06 -4.77
C LEU A 113 -3.87 -1.46 -4.19
N GLU A 114 -4.10 -1.64 -2.90
CA GLU A 114 -5.22 -1.03 -2.18
C GLU A 114 -5.13 0.51 -2.19
N ALA A 115 -3.91 1.07 -2.00
CA ALA A 115 -3.67 2.50 -2.10
C ALA A 115 -4.02 3.03 -3.50
N TYR A 116 -3.48 2.43 -4.55
CA TYR A 116 -3.80 2.85 -5.92
C TYR A 116 -5.29 2.74 -6.22
N SER A 117 -5.92 1.62 -5.84
CA SER A 117 -7.36 1.42 -6.03
C SER A 117 -8.19 2.51 -5.36
N GLY A 118 -7.90 2.83 -4.08
CA GLY A 118 -8.60 3.87 -3.34
C GLY A 118 -8.40 5.26 -3.93
N ILE A 119 -7.17 5.60 -4.35
CA ILE A 119 -6.84 6.89 -4.99
C ILE A 119 -7.60 7.03 -6.33
N PHE A 120 -7.57 6.01 -7.19
CA PHE A 120 -8.30 6.03 -8.45
C PHE A 120 -9.81 6.16 -8.24
N GLN A 121 -10.37 5.43 -7.28
CA GLN A 121 -11.79 5.51 -6.97
C GLN A 121 -12.18 6.88 -6.38
N GLY A 122 -11.32 7.45 -5.52
CA GLY A 122 -11.53 8.78 -4.95
C GLY A 122 -11.54 9.89 -6.01
N PHE A 123 -10.70 9.79 -7.04
CA PHE A 123 -10.62 10.77 -8.15
C PHE A 123 -11.59 10.48 -9.30
N LYS A 124 -12.34 9.39 -9.25
CA LYS A 124 -13.23 8.97 -10.31
C LYS A 124 -14.15 10.11 -10.76
N ASN A 125 -14.19 10.32 -12.07
CA ASN A 125 -15.03 11.31 -12.76
C ASN A 125 -14.72 12.79 -12.48
N LYS A 126 -13.73 13.12 -11.65
CA LYS A 126 -13.41 14.52 -11.33
C LYS A 126 -11.96 14.90 -11.60
N LYS A 127 -11.01 14.13 -11.08
CA LYS A 127 -9.58 14.46 -11.12
C LYS A 127 -8.70 13.28 -11.56
N SER A 128 -9.23 12.34 -12.33
CA SER A 128 -8.46 11.18 -12.84
C SER A 128 -7.21 11.58 -13.62
N ASP A 129 -7.22 12.74 -14.27
CA ASP A 129 -6.06 13.27 -15.02
C ASP A 129 -4.82 13.47 -14.14
N LEU A 130 -4.99 13.68 -12.83
CA LEU A 130 -3.88 13.77 -11.89
C LEU A 130 -3.08 12.48 -11.77
N MET A 131 -3.66 11.35 -12.17
CA MET A 131 -2.98 10.04 -12.14
C MET A 131 -2.19 9.73 -13.42
N VAL A 132 -2.41 10.48 -14.50
CA VAL A 132 -1.74 10.26 -15.80
C VAL A 132 -0.21 10.26 -15.69
N PRO A 133 0.43 11.19 -14.94
CA PRO A 133 1.89 11.20 -14.79
C PRO A 133 2.45 9.93 -14.13
N TYR A 134 1.64 9.22 -13.35
CA TYR A 134 2.03 8.03 -12.60
C TYR A 134 1.64 6.72 -13.31
N ALA A 135 0.85 6.80 -14.39
CA ALA A 135 0.29 5.64 -15.06
C ALA A 135 1.35 4.64 -15.52
N SER A 136 2.47 5.12 -16.08
CA SER A 136 3.57 4.26 -16.55
C SER A 136 4.16 3.41 -15.42
N HIS A 137 4.45 4.01 -14.27
CA HIS A 137 4.97 3.29 -13.10
C HIS A 137 3.96 2.30 -12.53
N ILE A 138 2.69 2.69 -12.47
CA ILE A 138 1.62 1.81 -11.95
C ILE A 138 1.47 0.59 -12.85
N LEU A 139 1.44 0.77 -14.19
CA LEU A 139 1.35 -0.33 -15.14
C LEU A 139 2.56 -1.26 -15.03
N GLN A 140 3.78 -0.72 -14.94
CA GLN A 140 4.99 -1.49 -14.77
C GLN A 140 4.98 -2.31 -13.46
N PHE A 141 4.46 -1.74 -12.38
CA PHE A 141 4.28 -2.45 -11.11
C PHE A 141 3.25 -3.59 -11.27
N LEU A 142 2.09 -3.35 -11.90
CA LEU A 142 1.09 -4.37 -12.16
C LEU A 142 1.65 -5.52 -13.01
N GLU A 143 2.42 -5.21 -14.04
CA GLU A 143 3.10 -6.22 -14.88
C GLU A 143 4.05 -7.08 -14.06
N SER A 144 4.83 -6.48 -13.15
CA SER A 144 5.76 -7.22 -12.27
C SER A 144 5.02 -8.17 -11.32
N VAL A 145 3.91 -7.70 -10.72
CA VAL A 145 3.08 -8.53 -9.82
C VAL A 145 2.45 -9.70 -10.60
N CYS A 146 1.91 -9.45 -11.79
CA CYS A 146 1.34 -10.49 -12.63
C CYS A 146 2.40 -11.52 -13.06
N ALA A 147 3.60 -11.09 -13.44
CA ALA A 147 4.68 -12.00 -13.83
C ALA A 147 5.09 -12.94 -12.68
N ASP A 148 5.15 -12.45 -11.45
CA ASP A 148 5.44 -13.29 -10.29
C ASP A 148 4.32 -14.29 -10.01
N MET A 149 3.05 -13.89 -10.13
CA MET A 149 1.90 -14.81 -10.00
C MET A 149 1.97 -15.97 -11.01
N TYR A 150 2.30 -15.68 -12.27
CA TYR A 150 2.47 -16.72 -13.29
C TYR A 150 3.63 -17.69 -12.97
N ARG A 151 4.72 -17.18 -12.42
CA ARG A 151 5.87 -17.99 -12.00
C ARG A 151 5.47 -18.96 -10.89
N TYR A 152 4.77 -18.49 -9.85
CA TYR A 152 4.26 -19.34 -8.77
C TYR A 152 3.29 -20.41 -9.27
N CYS A 153 2.35 -20.07 -10.15
CA CYS A 153 1.45 -21.05 -10.76
C CYS A 153 2.18 -22.10 -11.58
N PHE A 154 3.22 -21.73 -12.30
CA PHE A 154 4.02 -22.65 -13.10
C PHE A 154 4.86 -23.60 -12.24
N GLU A 155 5.47 -23.11 -11.17
CA GLU A 155 6.24 -23.92 -10.22
C GLU A 155 5.34 -24.93 -9.50
N ILE A 156 4.15 -24.53 -9.03
CA ILE A 156 3.17 -25.45 -8.41
C ILE A 156 2.72 -26.52 -9.41
N HIS A 157 2.46 -26.16 -10.65
CA HIS A 157 2.10 -27.15 -11.70
C HIS A 157 3.24 -28.11 -12.02
N SER A 158 4.49 -27.64 -12.01
CA SER A 158 5.68 -28.48 -12.21
C SER A 158 5.88 -29.44 -11.04
N PHE A 159 5.67 -28.98 -9.79
CA PHE A 159 5.76 -29.82 -8.59
C PHE A 159 4.67 -30.89 -8.53
N CYS A 160 3.42 -30.56 -8.88
CA CYS A 160 2.35 -31.54 -8.99
C CYS A 160 2.62 -32.63 -10.07
N ARG A 161 3.28 -32.27 -11.16
CA ARG A 161 3.66 -33.25 -12.19
C ARG A 161 4.73 -34.25 -11.72
N ILE A 162 5.65 -33.81 -10.86
CA ILE A 162 6.74 -34.65 -10.31
C ILE A 162 6.20 -35.57 -9.19
N CYS A 163 5.17 -35.18 -8.45
CA CYS A 163 4.56 -36.01 -7.40
C CYS A 163 3.57 -37.08 -7.94
N LEU A 164 3.21 -37.05 -9.21
CA LEU A 164 2.28 -37.97 -9.87
C LEU A 164 2.95 -38.96 -10.80
N THR A 165 4.29 -38.98 -10.87
CA THR A 165 5.13 -40.01 -11.54
C THR A 165 5.93 -40.79 -10.51
#